data_35b67a5308a8c4b53487faee88df930b
#
_entry.id   35b67a5308a8c4b53487faee88df930b
#
_cell.length_a   1.000
_cell.length_b   1.000
_cell.length_c   1.000
_cell.angle_alpha   90.00
_cell.angle_beta   90.00
_cell.angle_gamma   90.00
#
_symmetry.space_group_name_H-M   'P 1'
#
loop_
_entity.id
_entity.type
_entity.pdbx_description
1 polymer ?
#
loop_
_entity_poly.entity_id
_entity_poly.type
_entity_poly.pdbx_seq_one_letter_code
_entity_poly.pdbx_strand_id
1 'polypeptide(L)'
;MPTNWHSVVLENKEYLSFASNDYLSLANDKRIIKAAKIALDKHGYSTSSSALISGYTASHHKLEEEISEFLGQEKTLLFSTGYQANLGVIKALVSRDDNIIADQLNHASLIDGSILSRANFKRYNHNDYKDLEKIVLKCKTKNNLIISDSLFSMDGDIANIKKLSIKARKHKSSLLIDEAHSLG
;
A
#
# COMPACT_ATOMS: atom_id res chain seq x y z
N MET A 1 -5.34 -8.02 -29.66
CA MET A 1 -4.71 -7.64 -28.36
C MET A 1 -4.22 -6.22 -28.50
N PRO A 2 -4.37 -5.36 -27.49
CA PRO A 2 -3.88 -4.00 -27.58
C PRO A 2 -2.37 -4.00 -27.78
N THR A 3 -1.88 -3.20 -28.72
CA THR A 3 -0.46 -3.09 -29.06
C THR A 3 0.27 -2.12 -28.15
N ASN A 4 -0.46 -1.34 -27.36
CA ASN A 4 0.08 -0.51 -26.29
C ASN A 4 -0.92 -0.44 -25.11
N TRP A 5 -0.43 -0.23 -23.90
CA TRP A 5 -1.24 -0.25 -22.68
C TRP A 5 -2.06 1.04 -22.45
N HIS A 6 -1.92 2.02 -23.36
CA HIS A 6 -2.64 3.30 -23.30
C HIS A 6 -3.91 3.28 -24.16
N SER A 7 -4.16 2.23 -24.90
CA SER A 7 -5.38 2.09 -25.70
C SER A 7 -6.03 0.72 -25.54
N VAL A 8 -7.34 0.70 -25.66
CA VAL A 8 -8.13 -0.53 -25.73
C VAL A 8 -8.97 -0.52 -27.01
N VAL A 9 -9.12 -1.68 -27.64
CA VAL A 9 -9.97 -1.83 -28.82
C VAL A 9 -11.29 -2.48 -28.38
N LEU A 10 -12.38 -1.74 -28.51
CA LEU A 10 -13.73 -2.21 -28.27
C LEU A 10 -14.55 -2.06 -29.58
N GLU A 11 -15.20 -3.12 -29.99
CA GLU A 11 -16.04 -3.12 -31.22
C GLU A 11 -15.30 -2.54 -32.45
N ASN A 12 -14.04 -2.92 -32.66
CA ASN A 12 -13.14 -2.43 -33.71
C ASN A 12 -12.84 -0.92 -33.68
N LYS A 13 -13.09 -0.25 -32.57
CA LYS A 13 -12.70 1.15 -32.35
C LYS A 13 -11.63 1.22 -31.25
N GLU A 14 -10.64 2.06 -31.48
CA GLU A 14 -9.59 2.32 -30.48
C GLU A 14 -9.99 3.47 -29.54
N TYR A 15 -9.78 3.25 -28.24
CA TYR A 15 -10.04 4.22 -27.18
C TYR A 15 -8.80 4.39 -26.31
N LEU A 16 -8.53 5.61 -25.85
CA LEU A 16 -7.51 5.86 -24.83
C LEU A 16 -7.97 5.25 -23.51
N SER A 17 -7.08 4.50 -22.85
CA SER A 17 -7.36 3.87 -21.56
C SER A 17 -6.82 4.75 -20.43
N PHE A 18 -7.72 5.19 -19.55
CA PHE A 18 -7.37 5.85 -18.28
C PHE A 18 -7.55 4.91 -17.08
N ALA A 19 -7.78 3.62 -17.32
CA ALA A 19 -8.01 2.61 -16.27
C ALA A 19 -6.75 1.79 -15.93
N SER A 20 -5.61 2.07 -16.59
CA SER A 20 -4.36 1.35 -16.35
C SER A 20 -3.61 1.94 -15.16
N ASN A 21 -3.05 1.05 -14.32
CA ASN A 21 -2.11 1.44 -13.25
C ASN A 21 -0.65 1.51 -13.73
N ASP A 22 -0.39 1.30 -15.03
CA ASP A 22 0.95 1.39 -15.62
C ASP A 22 1.35 2.87 -15.86
N TYR A 23 1.36 3.67 -14.80
CA TYR A 23 1.55 5.13 -14.84
C TYR A 23 2.86 5.55 -15.50
N LEU A 24 3.90 4.74 -15.36
CA LEU A 24 5.24 5.01 -15.92
C LEU A 24 5.51 4.27 -17.22
N SER A 25 4.52 3.56 -17.77
CA SER A 25 4.63 2.77 -19.01
C SER A 25 5.75 1.71 -18.96
N LEU A 26 5.97 1.13 -17.78
CA LEU A 26 7.04 0.16 -17.54
C LEU A 26 6.66 -1.28 -17.88
N ALA A 27 5.38 -1.60 -18.04
CA ALA A 27 4.92 -2.97 -18.28
C ALA A 27 5.53 -3.63 -19.53
N ASN A 28 5.89 -2.82 -20.54
CA ASN A 28 6.52 -3.28 -21.79
C ASN A 28 7.98 -2.81 -21.95
N ASP A 29 8.60 -2.31 -20.89
CA ASP A 29 10.00 -1.88 -20.99
C ASP A 29 10.90 -3.09 -21.27
N LYS A 30 11.64 -3.02 -22.38
CA LYS A 30 12.51 -4.11 -22.84
C LYS A 30 13.63 -4.44 -21.84
N ARG A 31 14.05 -3.47 -21.02
CA ARG A 31 15.08 -3.67 -19.99
C ARG A 31 14.52 -4.55 -18.88
N ILE A 32 13.30 -4.29 -18.43
CA ILE A 32 12.60 -5.08 -17.41
C ILE A 32 12.33 -6.49 -17.91
N ILE A 33 11.80 -6.62 -19.14
CA ILE A 33 11.54 -7.94 -19.76
C ILE A 33 12.84 -8.76 -19.87
N LYS A 34 13.94 -8.13 -20.30
CA LYS A 34 15.24 -8.80 -20.40
C LYS A 34 15.73 -9.24 -19.02
N ALA A 35 15.65 -8.40 -18.00
CA ALA A 35 16.05 -8.74 -16.64
C ALA A 35 15.22 -9.91 -16.08
N ALA A 36 13.90 -9.90 -16.29
CA ALA A 36 13.03 -10.99 -15.88
C ALA A 36 13.40 -12.34 -16.55
N LYS A 37 13.69 -12.34 -17.85
CA LYS A 37 14.14 -13.56 -18.56
C LYS A 37 15.44 -14.10 -17.99
N ILE A 38 16.45 -13.25 -17.77
CA ILE A 38 17.72 -13.63 -17.16
C ILE A 38 17.51 -14.21 -15.75
N ALA A 39 16.63 -13.60 -14.96
CA ALA A 39 16.33 -14.08 -13.62
C ALA A 39 15.64 -15.45 -13.65
N LEU A 40 14.71 -15.69 -14.57
CA LEU A 40 14.06 -16.98 -14.77
C LEU A 40 15.07 -18.07 -15.15
N ASP A 41 15.95 -17.78 -16.09
CA ASP A 41 16.98 -18.74 -16.53
C ASP A 41 17.96 -19.10 -15.40
N LYS A 42 18.29 -18.13 -14.54
CA LYS A 42 19.27 -18.29 -13.48
C LYS A 42 18.70 -18.90 -12.20
N HIS A 43 17.48 -18.52 -11.83
CA HIS A 43 16.90 -18.82 -10.52
C HIS A 43 15.66 -19.74 -10.59
N GLY A 44 15.15 -19.99 -11.79
CA GLY A 44 13.91 -20.73 -11.98
C GLY A 44 12.67 -19.89 -11.73
N TYR A 45 11.51 -20.53 -11.82
CA TYR A 45 10.19 -19.87 -11.77
C TYR A 45 9.72 -19.59 -10.33
N SER A 46 10.16 -20.38 -9.36
CA SER A 46 9.59 -20.33 -8.01
C SER A 46 10.66 -20.61 -6.95
N THR A 47 10.48 -20.02 -5.78
CA THR A 47 11.27 -20.37 -4.58
C THR A 47 10.82 -21.67 -3.93
N SER A 48 9.71 -22.26 -4.38
CA SER A 48 9.13 -23.52 -3.89
C SER A 48 8.83 -23.56 -2.38
N SER A 49 8.88 -22.42 -1.71
CA SER A 49 8.67 -22.32 -0.26
C SER A 49 8.26 -20.89 0.15
N SER A 50 7.65 -20.76 1.33
CA SER A 50 7.42 -19.45 1.92
C SER A 50 8.75 -18.80 2.37
N ALA A 51 8.79 -17.47 2.37
CA ALA A 51 9.96 -16.70 2.79
C ALA A 51 10.42 -17.07 4.22
N LEU A 52 9.47 -17.36 5.12
CA LEU A 52 9.77 -17.71 6.52
C LEU A 52 10.53 -19.05 6.65
N ILE A 53 10.34 -19.99 5.74
CA ILE A 53 10.96 -21.31 5.81
C ILE A 53 12.27 -21.34 5.01
N SER A 54 12.19 -21.34 3.68
CA SER A 54 13.37 -21.40 2.81
C SER A 54 13.21 -20.61 1.50
N GLY A 55 12.08 -19.89 1.34
CA GLY A 55 11.78 -19.16 0.12
C GLY A 55 12.36 -17.71 0.09
N TYR A 56 13.04 -17.27 1.14
CA TYR A 56 13.75 -15.98 1.13
C TYR A 56 15.11 -16.12 0.45
N THR A 57 15.30 -15.42 -0.65
CA THR A 57 16.50 -15.53 -1.50
C THR A 57 17.34 -14.26 -1.47
N ALA A 58 18.57 -14.35 -1.98
CA ALA A 58 19.42 -13.16 -2.16
C ALA A 58 18.77 -12.06 -3.01
N SER A 59 17.88 -12.43 -3.95
CA SER A 59 17.13 -11.45 -4.75
C SER A 59 16.11 -10.67 -3.91
N HIS A 60 15.43 -11.32 -2.96
CA HIS A 60 14.54 -10.64 -2.02
C HIS A 60 15.32 -9.66 -1.15
N HIS A 61 16.43 -10.12 -0.56
CA HIS A 61 17.28 -9.30 0.29
C HIS A 61 17.77 -8.04 -0.44
N LYS A 62 18.31 -8.23 -1.64
CA LYS A 62 18.80 -7.12 -2.46
C LYS A 62 17.69 -6.11 -2.81
N LEU A 63 16.49 -6.59 -3.15
CA LEU A 63 15.36 -5.71 -3.45
C LEU A 63 14.92 -4.93 -2.21
N GLU A 64 14.88 -5.55 -1.03
CA GLU A 64 14.57 -4.86 0.23
C GLU A 64 15.60 -3.78 0.56
N GLU A 65 16.88 -4.03 0.32
CA GLU A 65 17.96 -3.04 0.50
C GLU A 65 17.79 -1.87 -0.48
N GLU A 66 17.61 -2.13 -1.77
CA GLU A 66 17.44 -1.11 -2.80
C GLU A 66 16.20 -0.23 -2.54
N ILE A 67 15.07 -0.83 -2.11
CA ILE A 67 13.87 -0.07 -1.75
C ILE A 67 14.11 0.76 -0.49
N SER A 68 14.77 0.21 0.52
CA SER A 68 15.11 0.93 1.76
C SER A 68 15.97 2.16 1.46
N GLU A 69 16.97 2.00 0.61
CA GLU A 69 17.84 3.11 0.17
C GLU A 69 17.05 4.16 -0.63
N PHE A 70 16.25 3.72 -1.60
CA PHE A 70 15.43 4.60 -2.43
C PHE A 70 14.45 5.45 -1.61
N LEU A 71 13.84 4.84 -0.57
CA LEU A 71 12.87 5.52 0.29
C LEU A 71 13.50 6.22 1.50
N GLY A 72 14.81 6.07 1.71
CA GLY A 72 15.48 6.59 2.90
C GLY A 72 14.95 5.98 4.20
N GLN A 73 14.52 4.71 4.17
CA GLN A 73 13.99 3.99 5.31
C GLN A 73 15.02 2.99 5.85
N GLU A 74 14.92 2.66 7.15
CA GLU A 74 15.85 1.71 7.77
C GLU A 74 15.68 0.28 7.25
N LYS A 75 14.44 -0.13 6.98
CA LYS A 75 14.09 -1.48 6.55
C LYS A 75 12.88 -1.50 5.63
N THR A 76 12.87 -2.49 4.76
CA THR A 76 11.74 -2.84 3.89
C THR A 76 11.35 -4.29 4.16
N LEU A 77 10.08 -4.61 4.01
CA LEU A 77 9.54 -5.96 4.06
C LEU A 77 8.69 -6.20 2.81
N LEU A 78 9.01 -7.23 2.05
CA LEU A 78 8.29 -7.58 0.82
C LEU A 78 7.08 -8.46 1.10
N PHE A 79 6.00 -8.17 0.40
CA PHE A 79 4.78 -8.98 0.34
C PHE A 79 4.44 -9.30 -1.12
N SER A 80 3.71 -10.38 -1.35
CA SER A 80 3.30 -10.78 -2.70
C SER A 80 2.34 -9.79 -3.36
N THR A 81 1.58 -9.05 -2.56
CA THR A 81 0.66 -7.99 -3.02
C THR A 81 0.54 -6.89 -1.97
N GLY A 82 0.19 -5.66 -2.38
CA GLY A 82 -0.14 -4.56 -1.47
C GLY A 82 -1.34 -4.89 -0.56
N TYR A 83 -2.32 -5.66 -1.08
CA TYR A 83 -3.44 -6.14 -0.30
C TYR A 83 -2.97 -6.96 0.92
N GLN A 84 -2.09 -7.94 0.69
CA GLN A 84 -1.52 -8.76 1.78
C GLN A 84 -0.63 -7.94 2.71
N ALA A 85 0.10 -6.95 2.19
CA ALA A 85 0.88 -6.03 3.00
C ALA A 85 -0.01 -5.28 3.99
N ASN A 86 -1.10 -4.67 3.53
CA ASN A 86 -2.04 -3.95 4.38
C ASN A 86 -2.66 -4.84 5.46
N LEU A 87 -3.12 -6.04 5.09
CA LEU A 87 -3.65 -7.01 6.06
C LEU A 87 -2.62 -7.40 7.11
N GLY A 88 -1.41 -7.73 6.66
CA GLY A 88 -0.32 -8.17 7.53
C GLY A 88 0.15 -7.09 8.49
N VAL A 89 0.42 -5.88 7.97
CA VAL A 89 0.91 -4.74 8.75
C VAL A 89 -0.10 -4.28 9.79
N ILE A 90 -1.37 -4.09 9.39
CA ILE A 90 -2.42 -3.64 10.33
C ILE A 90 -2.55 -4.66 11.47
N LYS A 91 -2.64 -5.95 11.14
CA LYS A 91 -2.78 -6.99 12.17
C LYS A 91 -1.56 -7.13 13.08
N ALA A 92 -0.37 -6.76 12.60
CA ALA A 92 0.85 -6.78 13.41
C ALA A 92 0.97 -5.56 14.35
N LEU A 93 0.39 -4.41 13.96
CA LEU A 93 0.51 -3.15 14.69
C LEU A 93 -0.56 -2.96 15.77
N VAL A 94 -1.71 -3.62 15.65
CA VAL A 94 -2.85 -3.42 16.57
C VAL A 94 -3.49 -4.73 17.00
N SER A 95 -4.13 -4.69 18.17
CA SER A 95 -4.87 -5.78 18.82
C SER A 95 -6.31 -5.36 19.14
N ARG A 96 -7.06 -6.26 19.78
CA ARG A 96 -8.49 -6.03 20.13
C ARG A 96 -8.75 -4.80 20.98
N ASP A 97 -7.77 -4.43 21.82
CA ASP A 97 -7.93 -3.34 22.78
C ASP A 97 -7.46 -2.00 22.20
N ASP A 98 -6.96 -2.00 20.98
CA ASP A 98 -6.47 -0.81 20.29
C ASP A 98 -7.55 -0.18 19.42
N ASN A 99 -7.27 1.04 18.91
CA ASN A 99 -8.16 1.70 17.97
C ASN A 99 -7.48 1.84 16.61
N ILE A 100 -8.30 1.69 15.57
CA ILE A 100 -7.98 2.10 14.20
C ILE A 100 -8.90 3.26 13.82
N ILE A 101 -8.30 4.35 13.32
CA ILE A 101 -9.02 5.52 12.84
C ILE A 101 -8.67 5.72 11.38
N ALA A 102 -9.62 5.44 10.48
CA ALA A 102 -9.41 5.36 9.04
C ALA A 102 -10.19 6.42 8.28
N ASP A 103 -9.64 6.90 7.17
CA ASP A 103 -10.43 7.66 6.21
C ASP A 103 -11.56 6.80 5.64
N GLN A 104 -12.73 7.39 5.43
CA GLN A 104 -13.90 6.64 4.96
C GLN A 104 -13.75 6.11 3.52
N LEU A 105 -12.88 6.71 2.71
CA LEU A 105 -12.64 6.33 1.31
C LEU A 105 -11.39 5.46 1.12
N ASN A 106 -10.77 5.01 2.21
CA ASN A 106 -9.62 4.11 2.13
C ASN A 106 -9.91 2.87 1.28
N HIS A 107 -8.86 2.39 0.63
CA HIS A 107 -8.91 1.15 -0.16
C HIS A 107 -9.42 -0.05 0.65
N ALA A 108 -10.11 -0.97 -0.02
CA ALA A 108 -10.73 -2.15 0.59
C ALA A 108 -9.75 -2.96 1.48
N SER A 109 -8.49 -3.09 1.08
CA SER A 109 -7.48 -3.82 1.85
C SER A 109 -7.20 -3.22 3.23
N LEU A 110 -7.22 -1.88 3.35
CA LEU A 110 -7.07 -1.18 4.63
C LEU A 110 -8.30 -1.40 5.51
N ILE A 111 -9.50 -1.41 4.92
CA ILE A 111 -10.75 -1.69 5.62
C ILE A 111 -10.78 -3.14 6.11
N ASP A 112 -10.47 -4.09 5.24
CA ASP A 112 -10.47 -5.52 5.56
C ASP A 112 -9.41 -5.85 6.61
N GLY A 113 -8.20 -5.30 6.49
CA GLY A 113 -7.15 -5.41 7.50
C GLY A 113 -7.62 -4.88 8.87
N SER A 114 -8.33 -3.75 8.87
CA SER A 114 -8.89 -3.16 10.09
C SER A 114 -9.94 -4.06 10.75
N ILE A 115 -10.86 -4.63 9.98
CA ILE A 115 -11.87 -5.55 10.46
C ILE A 115 -11.23 -6.85 10.99
N LEU A 116 -10.30 -7.42 10.23
CA LEU A 116 -9.61 -8.67 10.59
C LEU A 116 -8.71 -8.53 11.82
N SER A 117 -8.22 -7.35 12.14
CA SER A 117 -7.44 -7.08 13.35
C SER A 117 -8.27 -7.22 14.64
N ARG A 118 -9.59 -7.05 14.52
CA ARG A 118 -10.57 -6.99 15.63
C ARG A 118 -10.37 -5.79 16.55
N ALA A 119 -9.57 -4.81 16.19
CA ALA A 119 -9.44 -3.55 16.91
C ALA A 119 -10.74 -2.73 16.82
N ASN A 120 -10.86 -1.72 17.66
CA ASN A 120 -12.00 -0.78 17.61
C ASN A 120 -11.89 0.09 16.37
N PHE A 121 -12.53 -0.32 15.28
CA PHE A 121 -12.47 0.34 13.99
C PHE A 121 -13.44 1.52 13.92
N LYS A 122 -12.90 2.71 13.62
CA LYS A 122 -13.66 3.96 13.46
C LYS A 122 -13.26 4.63 12.15
N ARG A 123 -14.20 5.32 11.53
CA ARG A 123 -13.97 6.03 10.27
C ARG A 123 -14.24 7.52 10.48
N TYR A 124 -13.35 8.37 9.95
CA TYR A 124 -13.57 9.82 9.86
C TYR A 124 -13.99 10.21 8.45
N ASN A 125 -14.70 11.32 8.34
CA ASN A 125 -15.14 11.84 7.05
C ASN A 125 -13.94 12.15 6.17
N HIS A 126 -14.05 11.83 4.88
CA HIS A 126 -12.97 11.94 3.92
C HIS A 126 -12.25 13.29 3.98
N ASN A 127 -10.92 13.22 4.18
CA ASN A 127 -10.02 14.38 4.32
C ASN A 127 -10.43 15.41 5.41
N ASP A 128 -11.35 15.05 6.34
CA ASP A 128 -11.73 15.91 7.47
C ASP A 128 -10.86 15.66 8.70
N TYR A 129 -9.76 16.37 8.80
CA TYR A 129 -8.81 16.27 9.92
C TYR A 129 -9.33 16.85 11.24
N LYS A 130 -10.46 17.58 11.24
CA LYS A 130 -11.14 18.00 12.47
C LYS A 130 -11.98 16.86 13.01
N ASP A 131 -12.65 16.13 12.13
CA ASP A 131 -13.40 14.93 12.50
C ASP A 131 -12.48 13.82 12.99
N LEU A 132 -11.35 13.58 12.29
CA LEU A 132 -10.29 12.69 12.77
C LEU A 132 -9.87 13.03 14.21
N GLU A 133 -9.57 14.30 14.51
CA GLU A 133 -9.15 14.73 15.85
C GLU A 133 -10.23 14.49 16.90
N LYS A 134 -11.51 14.78 16.59
CA LYS A 134 -12.63 14.50 17.49
C LYS A 134 -12.73 13.00 17.84
N ILE A 135 -12.48 12.12 16.85
CA ILE A 135 -12.55 10.68 17.06
C ILE A 135 -11.37 10.21 17.93
N VAL A 136 -10.15 10.66 17.61
CA VAL A 136 -8.94 10.30 18.39
C VAL A 136 -9.09 10.72 19.85
N LEU A 137 -9.60 11.92 20.14
CA LEU A 137 -9.82 12.40 21.50
C LEU A 137 -10.83 11.59 22.30
N LYS A 138 -11.74 10.86 21.64
CA LYS A 138 -12.69 9.96 22.28
C LYS A 138 -12.12 8.55 22.52
N CYS A 139 -10.96 8.24 21.95
CA CYS A 139 -10.31 6.96 22.12
C CYS A 139 -9.62 6.91 23.49
N LYS A 140 -10.02 5.97 24.34
CA LYS A 140 -9.51 5.83 25.71
C LYS A 140 -8.37 4.82 25.85
N THR A 141 -8.08 4.09 24.79
CA THR A 141 -7.03 3.05 24.79
C THR A 141 -5.65 3.64 24.54
N LYS A 142 -4.59 2.88 24.89
CA LYS A 142 -3.21 3.36 24.79
C LYS A 142 -2.71 3.49 23.37
N ASN A 143 -3.14 2.60 22.46
CA ASN A 143 -2.62 2.56 21.11
C ASN A 143 -3.69 2.96 20.11
N ASN A 144 -3.35 3.92 19.26
CA ASN A 144 -4.17 4.34 18.15
C ASN A 144 -3.35 4.22 16.86
N LEU A 145 -3.95 3.64 15.83
CA LEU A 145 -3.40 3.59 14.49
C LEU A 145 -4.28 4.44 13.58
N ILE A 146 -3.71 5.48 13.01
CA ILE A 146 -4.37 6.29 11.97
C ILE A 146 -3.96 5.71 10.63
N ILE A 147 -4.91 5.47 9.74
CA ILE A 147 -4.65 4.91 8.41
C ILE A 147 -5.32 5.73 7.33
N SER A 148 -4.62 5.94 6.21
CA SER A 148 -5.12 6.65 5.03
C SER A 148 -4.38 6.20 3.78
N ASP A 149 -5.08 6.20 2.63
CA ASP A 149 -4.40 6.30 1.35
C ASP A 149 -3.74 7.67 1.23
N SER A 150 -2.64 7.76 0.51
CA SER A 150 -2.00 9.02 0.15
C SER A 150 -2.67 9.69 -1.04
N LEU A 151 -3.03 8.88 -2.05
CA LEU A 151 -3.81 9.24 -3.22
C LEU A 151 -4.99 8.27 -3.34
N PHE A 152 -6.20 8.79 -3.34
CA PHE A 152 -7.43 8.01 -3.43
C PHE A 152 -7.73 7.68 -4.88
N SER A 153 -7.62 6.40 -5.24
CA SER A 153 -7.63 5.95 -6.63
C SER A 153 -8.93 6.23 -7.40
N MET A 154 -10.07 6.30 -6.71
CA MET A 154 -11.37 6.51 -7.35
C MET A 154 -11.68 8.00 -7.54
N ASP A 155 -11.32 8.84 -6.58
CA ASP A 155 -11.65 10.27 -6.58
C ASP A 155 -10.48 11.12 -7.11
N GLY A 156 -9.25 10.59 -7.07
CA GLY A 156 -8.04 11.22 -7.59
C GLY A 156 -7.51 12.35 -6.71
N ASP A 157 -8.04 12.51 -5.51
CA ASP A 157 -7.57 13.52 -4.57
C ASP A 157 -6.49 12.97 -3.63
N ILE A 158 -5.81 13.87 -2.93
CA ILE A 158 -4.61 13.59 -2.15
C ILE A 158 -4.84 13.89 -0.68
N ALA A 159 -4.46 12.96 0.19
CA ALA A 159 -4.42 13.18 1.61
C ALA A 159 -3.32 14.19 2.00
N ASN A 160 -3.60 15.06 2.95
CA ASN A 160 -2.57 15.94 3.49
C ASN A 160 -1.72 15.19 4.54
N ILE A 161 -0.69 14.46 4.06
CA ILE A 161 0.20 13.64 4.88
C ILE A 161 0.84 14.46 6.01
N LYS A 162 1.22 15.71 5.74
CA LYS A 162 1.79 16.60 6.76
C LYS A 162 0.80 16.85 7.90
N LYS A 163 -0.48 17.11 7.59
CA LYS A 163 -1.51 17.28 8.63
C LYS A 163 -1.74 15.98 9.40
N LEU A 164 -1.82 14.83 8.71
CA LEU A 164 -1.96 13.53 9.33
C LEU A 164 -0.80 13.24 10.29
N SER A 165 0.44 13.46 9.86
CA SER A 165 1.64 13.27 10.69
C SER A 165 1.63 14.17 11.94
N ILE A 166 1.27 15.45 11.79
CA ILE A 166 1.15 16.37 12.94
C ILE A 166 0.09 15.87 13.93
N LYS A 167 -1.08 15.43 13.44
CA LYS A 167 -2.15 14.89 14.30
C LYS A 167 -1.72 13.60 14.98
N ALA A 168 -1.11 12.66 14.24
CA ALA A 168 -0.61 11.42 14.79
C ALA A 168 0.39 11.68 15.94
N ARG A 169 1.39 12.52 15.72
CA ARG A 169 2.38 12.90 16.74
C ARG A 169 1.73 13.57 17.95
N LYS A 170 0.83 14.54 17.73
CA LYS A 170 0.12 15.26 18.81
C LYS A 170 -0.63 14.30 19.73
N HIS A 171 -1.22 13.25 19.18
CA HIS A 171 -2.04 12.29 19.91
C HIS A 171 -1.33 10.97 20.21
N LYS A 172 0.01 10.90 20.01
CA LYS A 172 0.84 9.69 20.24
C LYS A 172 0.28 8.46 19.52
N SER A 173 -0.23 8.66 18.31
CA SER A 173 -0.80 7.62 17.44
C SER A 173 0.24 7.21 16.40
N SER A 174 0.25 5.92 16.04
CA SER A 174 0.95 5.45 14.85
C SER A 174 0.22 5.91 13.59
N LEU A 175 0.96 6.05 12.49
CA LEU A 175 0.42 6.46 11.19
C LEU A 175 0.84 5.43 10.14
N LEU A 176 -0.12 4.88 9.42
CA LEU A 176 0.06 4.01 8.26
C LEU A 176 -0.50 4.74 7.03
N ILE A 177 0.33 4.88 6.02
CA ILE A 177 -0.05 5.49 4.73
C ILE A 177 0.14 4.46 3.63
N ASP A 178 -0.91 4.25 2.84
CA ASP A 178 -0.84 3.47 1.61
C ASP A 178 -0.44 4.39 0.46
N GLU A 179 0.68 4.11 -0.17
CA GLU A 179 1.25 4.90 -1.26
C GLU A 179 1.20 4.15 -2.61
N ALA A 180 0.31 3.19 -2.76
CA ALA A 180 0.20 2.36 -3.98
C ALA A 180 0.03 3.20 -5.26
N HIS A 181 -0.57 4.38 -5.18
CA HIS A 181 -0.83 5.27 -6.30
C HIS A 181 0.00 6.55 -6.32
N SER A 182 0.94 6.74 -5.39
CA SER A 182 1.67 8.02 -5.23
C SER A 182 3.18 7.89 -5.17
N LEU A 183 3.72 6.68 -5.10
CA LEU A 183 5.15 6.43 -5.06
C LEU A 183 5.73 6.43 -6.48
N GLY A 184 6.74 7.30 -6.74
CA GLY A 184 7.46 7.39 -8.02
C GLY A 184 7.58 8.78 -8.59
#